data_b8891b9fc01e51adc566d72c7eb51ec4
#
_entry.id   b8891b9fc01e51adc566d72c7eb51ec4
#
_cell.length_a   1.000
_cell.length_b   1.000
_cell.length_c   1.000
_cell.angle_alpha   90.00
_cell.angle_beta   90.00
_cell.angle_gamma   90.00
#
_symmetry.space_group_name_H-M   'P 1'
#
loop_
_entity.id
_entity.type
_entity.pdbx_description
1 polymer ?
#
loop_
_entity_poly.entity_id
_entity_poly.type
_entity_poly.pdbx_seq_one_letter_code
_entity_poly.pdbx_strand_id
1 'polypeptide(L)'
;MKYDFTSILERHGKDAIAVDGLGTGFAPSAPKEGFDAIPMWVADMNFPVVPTIQQEVIARVQHPAFGYFDPSDEYYNAILQWQARRNGVTRLEKQHIGYENGVLGGVVSALNCVCSRGDKVL
;
A
#
# COMPACT_ATOMS: atom_id res chain seq x y z
N MET A 1 -19.79 9.33 -9.78
CA MET A 1 -18.71 8.95 -10.73
C MET A 1 -18.67 7.44 -10.77
N LYS A 2 -18.68 6.84 -11.96
CA LYS A 2 -18.53 5.39 -12.10
C LYS A 2 -17.04 5.08 -12.17
N TYR A 3 -16.53 4.28 -11.26
CA TYR A 3 -15.14 3.86 -11.27
C TYR A 3 -14.94 2.68 -12.21
N ASP A 4 -13.77 2.59 -12.83
CA ASP A 4 -13.37 1.46 -13.66
C ASP A 4 -12.59 0.44 -12.82
N PHE A 5 -13.25 -0.67 -12.49
CA PHE A 5 -12.66 -1.81 -11.80
C PHE A 5 -12.64 -3.08 -12.67
N THR A 6 -12.86 -2.91 -13.98
CA THR A 6 -12.96 -4.03 -14.92
C THR A 6 -11.87 -4.03 -15.99
N SER A 7 -11.29 -2.87 -16.30
CA SER A 7 -10.17 -2.77 -17.23
C SER A 7 -8.91 -3.38 -16.64
N ILE A 8 -8.20 -4.15 -17.44
CA ILE A 8 -6.88 -4.68 -17.10
C ILE A 8 -5.84 -3.72 -17.69
N LEU A 9 -4.98 -3.18 -16.82
CA LEU A 9 -3.92 -2.29 -17.22
C LEU A 9 -2.71 -3.07 -17.76
N GLU A 10 -2.11 -2.60 -18.86
CA GLU A 10 -0.79 -3.04 -19.26
C GLU A 10 0.25 -2.50 -18.26
N ARG A 11 0.94 -3.40 -17.60
CA ARG A 11 1.85 -3.07 -16.50
C ARG A 11 3.30 -3.48 -16.74
N HIS A 12 3.59 -4.12 -17.88
CA HIS A 12 4.97 -4.44 -18.25
C HIS A 12 5.79 -3.18 -18.46
N GLY A 13 7.00 -3.16 -17.90
CA GLY A 13 7.89 -1.99 -17.96
C GLY A 13 7.37 -0.77 -17.19
N LYS A 14 6.51 -0.99 -16.19
CA LYS A 14 5.96 0.04 -15.29
C LYS A 14 6.34 -0.21 -13.82
N ASP A 15 7.48 -0.85 -13.58
CA ASP A 15 7.99 -1.20 -12.25
C ASP A 15 7.01 -2.06 -11.43
N ALA A 16 6.14 -2.81 -12.11
CA ALA A 16 5.16 -3.67 -11.48
C ALA A 16 5.79 -5.04 -11.15
N ILE A 17 6.22 -5.23 -9.91
CA ILE A 17 6.86 -6.48 -9.46
C ILE A 17 6.01 -7.72 -9.78
N ALA A 18 4.69 -7.59 -9.80
CA ALA A 18 3.78 -8.68 -10.08
C ALA A 18 4.01 -9.31 -11.47
N VAL A 19 4.41 -8.52 -12.45
CA VAL A 19 4.67 -8.96 -13.83
C VAL A 19 6.15 -8.90 -14.18
N ASP A 20 6.83 -7.77 -13.92
CA ASP A 20 8.23 -7.58 -14.29
C ASP A 20 9.21 -8.40 -13.43
N GLY A 21 8.77 -8.82 -12.23
CA GLY A 21 9.57 -9.64 -11.32
C GLY A 21 9.54 -11.14 -11.60
N LEU A 22 8.65 -11.63 -12.47
CA LEU A 22 8.53 -13.07 -12.73
C LEU A 22 9.84 -13.67 -13.25
N GLY A 23 10.19 -14.84 -12.70
CA GLY A 23 11.44 -15.51 -13.01
C GLY A 23 12.69 -14.95 -12.34
N THR A 24 12.54 -13.98 -11.43
CA THR A 24 13.67 -13.35 -10.71
C THR A 24 13.52 -13.48 -9.19
N GLY A 25 14.65 -13.57 -8.47
CA GLY A 25 14.67 -13.59 -7.00
C GLY A 25 13.73 -14.63 -6.38
N PHE A 26 12.81 -14.17 -5.54
CA PHE A 26 11.82 -15.00 -4.84
C PHE A 26 10.49 -15.13 -5.60
N ALA A 27 10.38 -14.50 -6.77
CA ALA A 27 9.16 -14.54 -7.57
C ALA A 27 8.95 -15.93 -8.19
N PRO A 28 7.69 -16.28 -8.54
CA PRO A 28 7.42 -17.47 -9.34
C PRO A 28 8.16 -17.49 -10.67
N SER A 29 8.29 -18.66 -11.26
CA SER A 29 8.92 -18.82 -12.57
C SER A 29 8.22 -17.95 -13.64
N ALA A 30 8.99 -17.49 -14.61
CA ALA A 30 8.44 -16.84 -15.79
C ALA A 30 7.45 -17.80 -16.51
N PRO A 31 6.44 -17.27 -17.22
CA PRO A 31 5.52 -18.09 -18.00
C PRO A 31 6.29 -18.87 -19.06
N LYS A 32 5.76 -20.02 -19.46
CA LYS A 32 6.29 -20.79 -20.60
C LYS A 32 6.10 -19.96 -21.88
N GLU A 33 7.01 -20.18 -22.83
CA GLU A 33 6.91 -19.54 -24.15
C GLU A 33 5.53 -19.75 -24.78
N GLY A 34 4.93 -18.67 -25.29
CA GLY A 34 3.61 -18.67 -25.90
C GLY A 34 2.44 -18.52 -24.91
N PHE A 35 2.71 -18.32 -23.61
CA PHE A 35 1.69 -18.08 -22.59
C PHE A 35 1.86 -16.71 -21.95
N ASP A 36 0.75 -15.99 -21.79
CA ASP A 36 0.72 -14.76 -20.99
C ASP A 36 0.69 -15.08 -19.49
N ALA A 37 1.36 -14.27 -18.71
CA ALA A 37 1.31 -14.38 -17.26
C ALA A 37 0.03 -13.75 -16.71
N ILE A 38 -0.65 -14.49 -15.82
CA ILE A 38 -1.70 -13.94 -14.95
C ILE A 38 -1.12 -13.95 -13.54
N PRO A 39 -0.55 -12.82 -13.07
CA PRO A 39 0.10 -12.80 -11.76
C PRO A 39 -0.93 -12.86 -10.64
N MET A 40 -0.76 -13.82 -9.73
CA MET A 40 -1.64 -14.04 -8.57
C MET A 40 -0.83 -14.21 -7.27
N TRP A 41 0.43 -13.84 -7.26
CA TRP A 41 1.35 -14.08 -6.15
C TRP A 41 1.59 -12.86 -5.26
N VAL A 42 1.29 -11.68 -5.77
CA VAL A 42 1.37 -10.41 -5.02
C VAL A 42 -0.05 -9.87 -4.84
N ALA A 43 -0.35 -9.35 -3.65
CA ALA A 43 -1.62 -8.68 -3.36
C ALA A 43 -1.64 -7.30 -4.03
N ASP A 44 -1.79 -7.30 -5.33
CA ASP A 44 -1.74 -6.13 -6.19
C ASP A 44 -2.91 -6.15 -7.19
N MET A 45 -3.34 -5.00 -7.65
CA MET A 45 -4.53 -4.86 -8.49
C MET A 45 -4.14 -4.46 -9.91
N ASN A 46 -4.80 -5.07 -10.90
CA ASN A 46 -4.56 -4.81 -12.32
C ASN A 46 -5.56 -3.82 -12.94
N PHE A 47 -6.45 -3.22 -12.16
CA PHE A 47 -7.36 -2.18 -12.61
C PHE A 47 -6.95 -0.79 -12.08
N PRO A 48 -7.42 0.29 -12.72
CA PRO A 48 -7.07 1.65 -12.32
C PRO A 48 -7.46 1.98 -10.88
N VAL A 49 -6.61 2.74 -10.19
CA VAL A 49 -7.00 3.38 -8.92
C VAL A 49 -8.10 4.43 -9.18
N VAL A 50 -8.86 4.76 -8.15
CA VAL A 50 -9.89 5.81 -8.27
C VAL A 50 -9.24 7.15 -8.67
N PRO A 51 -9.85 7.91 -9.61
CA PRO A 51 -9.25 9.13 -10.16
C PRO A 51 -8.89 10.18 -9.12
N THR A 52 -9.60 10.25 -8.00
CA THR A 52 -9.32 11.17 -6.89
C THR A 52 -7.90 10.99 -6.35
N ILE A 53 -7.41 9.75 -6.23
CA ILE A 53 -6.05 9.49 -5.75
C ILE A 53 -5.01 10.12 -6.68
N GLN A 54 -5.17 9.92 -8.00
CA GLN A 54 -4.25 10.52 -8.98
C GLN A 54 -4.30 12.06 -8.93
N GLN A 55 -5.49 12.63 -8.82
CA GLN A 55 -5.68 14.09 -8.75
C GLN A 55 -4.98 14.69 -7.53
N GLU A 56 -5.11 14.09 -6.36
CA GLU A 56 -4.45 14.55 -5.14
C GLU A 56 -2.92 14.43 -5.22
N VAL A 57 -2.40 13.34 -5.78
CA VAL A 57 -0.96 13.18 -6.01
C VAL A 57 -0.44 14.25 -6.97
N ILE A 58 -1.14 14.51 -8.08
CA ILE A 58 -0.76 15.53 -9.04
C ILE A 58 -0.79 16.92 -8.38
N ALA A 59 -1.83 17.26 -7.64
CA ALA A 59 -1.95 18.53 -6.93
C ALA A 59 -0.78 18.72 -5.95
N ARG A 60 -0.41 17.66 -5.22
CA ARG A 60 0.73 17.71 -4.29
C ARG A 60 2.06 17.91 -5.03
N VAL A 61 2.28 17.22 -6.14
CA VAL A 61 3.53 17.32 -6.94
C VAL A 61 3.67 18.69 -7.59
N GLN A 62 2.59 19.38 -7.95
CA GLN A 62 2.63 20.74 -8.48
C GLN A 62 3.17 21.78 -7.49
N HIS A 63 3.15 21.48 -6.19
CA HIS A 63 3.85 22.31 -5.20
C HIS A 63 5.35 21.97 -5.21
N PRO A 64 6.25 22.92 -5.52
CA PRO A 64 7.65 22.63 -5.85
C PRO A 64 8.54 22.29 -4.64
N ALA A 65 8.03 22.37 -3.42
CA ALA A 65 8.82 22.09 -2.21
C ALA A 65 8.46 20.72 -1.62
N PHE A 66 9.47 19.88 -1.45
CA PHE A 66 9.41 18.53 -0.87
C PHE A 66 10.33 18.45 0.35
N GLY A 67 10.07 19.28 1.33
CA GLY A 67 10.82 19.28 2.58
C GLY A 67 10.23 18.37 3.65
N TYR A 68 10.63 18.61 4.88
CA TYR A 68 9.99 17.98 6.03
C TYR A 68 8.52 18.36 6.08
N PHE A 69 7.66 17.41 6.45
CA PHE A 69 6.23 17.66 6.60
C PHE A 69 5.73 17.15 7.95
N ASP A 70 4.64 17.74 8.41
CA ASP A 70 3.87 17.26 9.54
C ASP A 70 2.51 16.77 9.03
N PRO A 71 2.07 15.55 9.40
CA PRO A 71 0.77 15.03 8.97
C PRO A 71 -0.36 15.95 9.40
N SER A 72 -1.23 16.32 8.46
CA SER A 72 -2.33 17.24 8.71
C SER A 72 -3.43 16.64 9.58
N ASP A 73 -4.29 17.49 10.15
CA ASP A 73 -5.45 17.03 10.89
C ASP A 73 -6.44 16.27 9.99
N GLU A 74 -6.52 16.61 8.70
CA GLU A 74 -7.32 15.88 7.73
C GLU A 74 -6.86 14.43 7.57
N TYR A 75 -5.55 14.18 7.58
CA TYR A 75 -4.99 12.83 7.54
C TYR A 75 -5.46 12.00 8.74
N TYR A 76 -5.30 12.53 9.95
CA TYR A 76 -5.74 11.83 11.17
C TYR A 76 -7.26 11.65 11.19
N ASN A 77 -8.02 12.67 10.83
CA ASN A 77 -9.48 12.60 10.78
C ASN A 77 -9.98 11.57 9.77
N ALA A 78 -9.33 11.42 8.62
CA ALA A 78 -9.67 10.40 7.64
C ALA A 78 -9.50 8.98 8.22
N ILE A 79 -8.42 8.73 8.97
CA ILE A 79 -8.19 7.45 9.64
C ILE A 79 -9.26 7.19 10.71
N LEU A 80 -9.53 8.16 11.57
CA LEU A 80 -10.52 8.05 12.64
C LEU A 80 -11.92 7.74 12.08
N GLN A 81 -12.31 8.48 11.04
CA GLN A 81 -13.61 8.27 10.38
C GLN A 81 -13.70 6.92 9.66
N TRP A 82 -12.61 6.47 9.05
CA TRP A 82 -12.55 5.15 8.43
C TRP A 82 -12.77 4.06 9.47
N GLN A 83 -12.02 4.10 10.56
CA GLN A 83 -12.12 3.11 11.64
C GLN A 83 -13.51 3.11 12.29
N ALA A 84 -14.09 4.28 12.51
CA ALA A 84 -15.44 4.38 13.05
C ALA A 84 -16.49 3.78 12.11
N ARG A 85 -16.45 4.13 10.82
CA ARG A 85 -17.48 3.69 9.84
C ARG A 85 -17.34 2.23 9.43
N ARG A 86 -16.11 1.74 9.28
CA ARG A 86 -15.86 0.40 8.72
C ARG A 86 -15.68 -0.67 9.79
N ASN A 87 -15.10 -0.30 10.92
CA ASN A 87 -14.69 -1.25 11.95
C ASN A 87 -15.42 -1.02 13.29
N GLY A 88 -16.29 0.00 13.39
CA GLY A 88 -17.01 0.33 14.62
C GLY A 88 -16.14 0.87 15.77
N VAL A 89 -14.89 1.26 15.46
CA VAL A 89 -13.95 1.76 16.47
C VAL A 89 -14.18 3.25 16.68
N THR A 90 -14.95 3.61 17.70
CA THR A 90 -15.37 5.00 17.96
C THR A 90 -14.56 5.73 19.04
N ARG A 91 -13.67 5.02 19.74
CA ARG A 91 -12.85 5.58 20.83
C ARG A 91 -11.40 5.87 20.41
N LEU A 92 -11.11 5.78 19.13
CA LEU A 92 -9.78 6.09 18.61
C LEU A 92 -9.58 7.62 18.57
N GLU A 93 -8.42 8.07 19.02
CA GLU A 93 -8.01 9.46 19.04
C GLU A 93 -6.69 9.63 18.28
N LYS A 94 -6.36 10.86 17.86
CA LYS A 94 -5.13 11.19 17.13
C LYS A 94 -3.86 10.61 17.80
N GLN A 95 -3.78 10.68 19.11
CA GLN A 95 -2.63 10.17 19.89
C GLN A 95 -2.46 8.65 19.83
N HIS A 96 -3.46 7.90 19.37
CA HIS A 96 -3.39 6.45 19.19
C HIS A 96 -2.89 6.05 17.80
N ILE A 97 -2.55 7.01 16.95
CA ILE A 97 -2.13 6.79 15.57
C ILE A 97 -0.65 7.12 15.45
N GLY A 98 0.15 6.11 15.14
CA GLY A 98 1.56 6.25 14.77
C GLY A 98 1.77 6.02 13.28
N TYR A 99 2.78 6.65 12.70
CA TYR A 99 3.20 6.41 11.33
C TYR A 99 4.31 5.35 11.30
N GLU A 100 4.14 4.37 10.45
CA GLU A 100 5.15 3.36 10.15
C GLU A 100 5.35 3.22 8.64
N ASN A 101 6.57 2.89 8.24
CA ASN A 101 6.90 2.73 6.83
C ASN A 101 6.46 1.34 6.32
N GLY A 102 5.16 1.20 6.09
CA GLY A 102 4.53 -0.03 5.64
C GLY A 102 4.29 -1.03 6.77
N VAL A 103 3.55 -2.10 6.45
CA VAL A 103 3.15 -3.14 7.42
C VAL A 103 4.37 -3.86 8.00
N LEU A 104 5.38 -4.16 7.17
CA LEU A 104 6.60 -4.83 7.66
C LEU A 104 7.38 -3.95 8.65
N GLY A 105 7.43 -2.64 8.44
CA GLY A 105 7.97 -1.69 9.42
C GLY A 105 7.23 -1.78 10.74
N GLY A 106 5.90 -1.73 10.71
CA GLY A 106 5.06 -1.87 11.91
C GLY A 106 5.26 -3.20 12.64
N VAL A 107 5.39 -4.31 11.91
CA VAL A 107 5.71 -5.62 12.51
C VAL A 107 7.05 -5.59 13.22
N VAL A 108 8.10 -5.05 12.58
CA VAL A 108 9.43 -4.95 13.20
C VAL A 108 9.40 -4.05 14.44
N SER A 109 8.71 -2.91 14.37
CA SER A 109 8.55 -2.01 15.52
C SER A 109 7.85 -2.71 16.69
N ALA A 110 6.77 -3.44 16.44
CA ALA A 110 6.05 -4.20 17.46
C ALA A 110 6.94 -5.29 18.08
N LEU A 111 7.66 -6.06 17.27
CA LEU A 111 8.57 -7.12 17.76
C LEU A 111 9.68 -6.53 18.61
N ASN A 112 10.26 -5.42 18.24
CA ASN A 112 11.29 -4.75 19.03
C ASN A 112 10.79 -4.28 20.41
N CYS A 113 9.49 -4.00 20.52
CA CYS A 113 8.90 -3.59 21.81
C CYS A 113 8.61 -4.77 22.75
N VAL A 114 8.27 -5.95 22.21
CA VAL A 114 7.74 -7.06 23.02
C VAL A 114 8.59 -8.33 23.03
N CYS A 115 9.58 -8.44 22.14
CA CYS A 115 10.43 -9.63 22.00
C CYS A 115 11.87 -9.35 22.39
N SER A 116 12.52 -10.39 22.92
CA SER A 116 13.94 -10.45 23.21
C SER A 116 14.65 -11.42 22.26
N ARG A 117 15.97 -11.33 22.18
CA ARG A 117 16.77 -12.25 21.35
C ARG A 117 16.54 -13.71 21.77
N GLY A 118 16.07 -14.51 20.82
CA GLY A 118 15.79 -15.94 21.04
C GLY A 118 14.31 -16.26 21.24
N ASP A 119 13.44 -15.25 21.39
CA ASP A 119 12.00 -15.45 21.43
C ASP A 119 11.49 -15.98 20.09
N LYS A 120 10.44 -16.79 20.15
CA LYS A 120 9.79 -17.36 18.99
C LYS A 120 8.52 -16.56 18.66
N VAL A 121 8.35 -16.25 17.39
CA VAL A 121 7.14 -15.59 16.86
C VAL A 121 6.42 -16.60 15.99
N LEU A 122 5.09 -16.71 16.19
CA LEU A 122 4.21 -17.61 15.42
C LEU A 122 3.36 -16.78 14.44
#